data_6a44840cb7df266f998413db7535058c
#
_entry.id   6a44840cb7df266f998413db7535058c
#
_cell.length_a   1.000
_cell.length_b   1.000
_cell.length_c   1.000
_cell.angle_alpha   90.00
_cell.angle_beta   90.00
_cell.angle_gamma   90.00
#
_symmetry.space_group_name_H-M   'P 1'
#
loop_
_entity.id
_entity.type
_entity.pdbx_description
1 polymer ?
#
loop_
_entity_poly.entity_id
_entity_poly.type
_entity_poly.pdbx_seq_one_letter_code
_entity_poly.pdbx_strand_id
1 'polypeptide(L)' 'DTYINRKKWFQECLDILDENNYDTVAMPYGIGCGLAGGKWVEYKKMIEECKTKIVIYKLN' A
#
# COMPACT_ATOMS: atom_id res chain seq x y z
N ASP A 1 4.83 4.28 18.18
CA ASP A 1 3.42 4.03 17.92
C ASP A 1 3.24 3.01 16.81
N THR A 2 2.40 2.04 17.03
CA THR A 2 2.16 0.95 16.08
C THR A 2 1.63 1.46 14.73
N TYR A 3 0.76 2.47 14.75
CA TYR A 3 0.22 3.03 13.52
C TYR A 3 1.32 3.68 12.67
N ILE A 4 2.17 4.47 13.31
CA ILE A 4 3.26 5.15 12.62
C ILE A 4 4.25 4.14 12.05
N ASN A 5 4.53 3.07 12.79
CA ASN A 5 5.43 2.02 12.33
C ASN A 5 4.86 1.27 11.12
N ARG A 6 3.56 1.01 11.12
CA ARG A 6 2.90 0.34 9.99
C ARG A 6 2.96 1.21 8.74
N LYS A 7 2.70 2.50 8.89
CA LYS A 7 2.71 3.43 7.79
C LYS A 7 4.10 3.53 7.18
N LYS A 8 5.12 3.59 8.02
CA LYS A 8 6.52 3.62 7.59
C LYS A 8 6.88 2.34 6.86
N TRP A 9 6.51 1.20 7.40
CA TRP A 9 6.76 -0.09 6.78
C TRP A 9 6.09 -0.17 5.40
N PHE A 10 4.87 0.30 5.30
CA PHE A 10 4.14 0.27 4.04
C PHE A 10 4.83 1.15 2.99
N GLN A 11 5.30 2.32 3.39
CA GLN A 11 6.03 3.20 2.48
C GLN A 11 7.32 2.54 2.00
N GLU A 12 8.02 1.86 2.89
CA GLU A 12 9.23 1.14 2.52
C GLU A 12 8.95 0.04 1.50
N CYS A 13 7.83 -0.65 1.66
CA CYS A 13 7.41 -1.67 0.69
C CYS A 13 7.14 -1.05 -0.68
N LEU A 14 6.46 0.09 -0.72
CA LEU A 14 6.18 0.79 -1.97
C LEU A 14 7.48 1.25 -2.64
N ASP A 15 8.43 1.74 -1.85
CA ASP A 15 9.72 2.18 -2.36
C ASP A 15 10.48 1.02 -3.01
N ILE A 16 10.43 -0.15 -2.40
CA ILE A 16 11.05 -1.35 -2.96
C ILE A 16 10.42 -1.72 -4.31
N LEU A 17 9.10 -1.63 -4.40
CA LEU A 17 8.40 -1.91 -5.65
C LEU A 17 8.82 -0.92 -6.74
N ASP A 18 8.95 0.35 -6.40
CA ASP A 18 9.38 1.37 -7.35
C ASP A 18 10.81 1.14 -7.82
N GLU A 19 11.71 0.74 -6.91
CA GLU A 19 13.10 0.46 -7.24
C GLU A 19 13.24 -0.74 -8.19
N ASN A 20 12.34 -1.71 -8.10
CA ASN A 20 12.38 -2.90 -8.93
C ASN A 20 11.70 -2.71 -10.29
N ASN A 21 11.13 -1.53 -10.53
CA ASN A 21 10.52 -1.17 -11.82
C ASN A 21 9.43 -2.15 -12.29
N TYR A 22 8.62 -2.62 -11.36
CA TYR A 22 7.47 -3.44 -11.74
C TYR A 22 6.46 -2.58 -12.50
N ASP A 23 5.87 -3.12 -13.55
CA ASP A 23 4.84 -2.40 -14.30
C ASP A 23 3.55 -2.27 -13.50
N THR A 24 3.11 -3.39 -12.92
CA THR A 24 1.87 -3.42 -12.17
C THR A 24 1.99 -4.44 -11.04
N VAL A 25 1.49 -4.08 -9.88
CA VAL A 25 1.46 -4.98 -8.72
C VAL A 25 0.03 -5.05 -8.20
N ALA A 26 -0.47 -6.25 -7.98
CA ALA A 26 -1.81 -6.44 -7.43
C ALA A 26 -1.73 -6.67 -5.92
N MET A 27 -2.60 -6.02 -5.18
CA MET A 27 -2.69 -6.17 -3.74
C MET A 27 -4.13 -6.45 -3.32
N PRO A 28 -4.37 -7.36 -2.37
CA PRO A 28 -5.72 -7.58 -1.89
C PRO A 28 -6.21 -6.43 -1.02
N TYR A 29 -7.47 -6.09 -1.17
CA TYR A 29 -8.10 -5.03 -0.39
C TYR A 29 -7.96 -5.24 1.11
N GLY A 30 -7.96 -6.51 1.54
CA GLY A 30 -7.82 -6.86 2.95
C GLY A 30 -6.54 -6.33 3.59
N ILE A 31 -5.47 -6.18 2.82
CA ILE A 31 -4.24 -5.60 3.33
C ILE A 31 -4.49 -4.17 3.81
N GLY A 32 -5.20 -3.39 3.00
CA GLY A 32 -5.51 -2.03 3.36
C GLY A 32 -6.34 -1.93 4.62
N CYS A 33 -7.35 -2.79 4.74
CA CYS A 33 -8.20 -2.80 5.93
C CYS A 33 -7.43 -3.17 7.18
N GLY A 34 -6.57 -4.18 7.09
CA GLY A 34 -5.78 -4.63 8.23
C GLY A 34 -4.72 -3.63 8.65
N LEU A 35 -4.04 -3.05 7.68
CA LEU A 35 -2.97 -2.08 7.94
C LEU A 35 -3.53 -0.73 8.40
N ALA A 36 -4.62 -0.31 7.80
CA ALA A 36 -5.11 1.05 8.00
C ALA A 36 -5.82 1.26 9.33
N GLY A 37 -6.44 0.22 9.89
CA GLY A 37 -7.21 0.40 11.12
C GLY A 37 -8.22 1.52 11.01
N GLY A 38 -8.90 1.62 9.86
CA GLY A 38 -9.87 2.68 9.60
C GLY A 38 -9.31 3.90 8.89
N LYS A 39 -8.01 3.91 8.62
CA LYS A 39 -7.36 5.06 7.96
C LYS A 39 -6.92 4.71 6.54
N TRP A 40 -7.73 3.95 5.85
CA TRP A 40 -7.47 3.51 4.49
C TRP A 40 -7.18 4.66 3.53
N VAL A 41 -7.79 5.81 3.75
CA VAL A 41 -7.61 6.98 2.89
C VAL A 41 -6.14 7.39 2.79
N GLU A 42 -5.41 7.34 3.91
CA GLU A 42 -4.00 7.70 3.91
C GLU A 42 -3.16 6.71 3.13
N TYR A 43 -3.43 5.41 3.30
CA TYR A 43 -2.71 4.37 2.56
C TYR A 43 -3.02 4.43 1.07
N LYS A 44 -4.27 4.71 0.74
CA LYS A 44 -4.68 4.87 -0.66
C LYS A 44 -3.92 6.00 -1.31
N LYS A 45 -3.73 7.11 -0.59
CA LYS A 45 -2.99 8.25 -1.10
C LYS A 45 -1.53 7.88 -1.35
N MET A 46 -0.91 7.12 -0.46
CA MET A 46 0.45 6.64 -0.64
C MET A 46 0.57 5.77 -1.89
N ILE A 47 -0.41 4.92 -2.11
CA ILE A 47 -0.45 4.05 -3.28
C ILE A 47 -0.56 4.88 -4.56
N GLU A 48 -1.39 5.91 -4.56
CA GLU A 48 -1.58 6.78 -5.72
C GLU A 48 -0.33 7.57 -6.08
N GLU A 49 0.51 7.89 -5.10
CA GLU A 49 1.75 8.61 -5.31
C GLU A 49 2.90 7.69 -5.74
N CYS A 50 2.70 6.40 -5.66
CA CYS A 50 3.70 5.40 -6.03
C CYS A 50 3.88 5.38 -7.55
N LYS A 51 5.11 5.19 -8.01
CA LYS A 51 5.40 5.09 -9.44
C LYS A 51 4.87 3.80 -10.05
N THR A 52 4.90 2.73 -9.28
CA THR A 52 4.37 1.45 -9.70
C THR A 52 2.85 1.50 -9.70
N LYS A 53 2.23 1.00 -10.76
CA LYS A 53 0.78 0.92 -10.80
C LYS A 53 0.31 -0.16 -9.84
N ILE A 54 -0.46 0.22 -8.84
CA ILE A 54 -1.00 -0.71 -7.84
C ILE A 54 -2.47 -0.95 -8.13
N VAL A 55 -2.82 -2.22 -8.28
CA VAL A 55 -4.22 -2.62 -8.49
C VAL A 55 -4.72 -3.26 -7.20
N ILE A 56 -5.77 -2.71 -6.65
CA ILE A 56 -6.38 -3.24 -5.44
C ILE A 56 -7.56 -4.10 -5.86
N TYR A 57 -7.55 -5.36 -5.45
CA TYR A 57 -8.64 -6.27 -5.76
C TYR A 57 -9.33 -6.72 -4.47
N LYS A 58 -10.63 -6.95 -4.58
CA LYS A 58 -11.45 -7.34 -3.45
C LYS A 58 -11.80 -8.82 -3.57
N LEU A 59 -11.54 -9.57 -2.52
CA LEU A 59 -11.92 -10.96 -2.44
C LEU A 59 -13.32 -11.06 -1.83
N ASN A 60 -14.17 -11.85 -2.44
CA ASN A 60 -15.51 -12.09 -1.91
C ASN A 60 -15.52 -13.27 -0.97
#